data_2d5ccaf4af00385258ddf9abfecbde47
#
_entry.id   2d5ccaf4af00385258ddf9abfecbde47
#
_cell.length_a   1.000
_cell.length_b   1.000
_cell.length_c   1.000
_cell.angle_alpha   90.00
_cell.angle_beta   90.00
_cell.angle_gamma   90.00
#
_symmetry.space_group_name_H-M   'P 1'
#
loop_
_entity.id
_entity.type
_entity.pdbx_description
1 polymer ?
#
loop_
_entity_poly.entity_id
_entity_poly.type
_entity_poly.pdbx_seq_one_letter_code
_entity_poly.pdbx_strand_id
1 'polypeptide(L)'
;MDNQDKSSVLQWLIPTGIMMVVVVGMLLSFSAKSNKEAEATVSKTLISSTEGYGDRFLHELQKVGKVGETAGEILERIGTEETAHVMGVLDIASKCADVDKVLYCTVDGQAVDQTGTSIDVGQEPWFAEALVGEFPYVYTGEEKSVIVVKHVGANAEHGYLMLYYPMERFGDMLLQSGYDSTSFLVVVDLEGNILGVSGAATNACVQGGNIFSAMEAENKENARTIRNRLNNSSRGSVDIQTGKQRQVLTSVPLGTNRWSLILGVSGSYAERQANYIRKNTRDMVLALALTIAVFFCVVMVINIIGKIRSNNKKKELEDKADTDLLTGLNNKLATERKIKDYMAKNPDKQCMMFMVDVDNFKKINDTMGHAFGDEVLRSLGIQIGAIFRASDIIGRVGGDEFMVFLKDIATEEAILKEARKMEVFFKNFQAGEYVKYKATASIGVAVFPQEGSDFETLYKAADQGVYKAKKRGKNQLAFYRDREPVEQGAAAGAAEE
;
A
#
# COMPACT_ATOMS: atom_id res chain seq x y z
N MET A 1 -31.88 12.09 -5.86
CA MET A 1 -30.60 11.61 -6.44
C MET A 1 -30.91 10.92 -7.75
N ASP A 2 -30.60 11.58 -8.84
CA ASP A 2 -30.95 11.18 -10.21
C ASP A 2 -30.17 9.92 -10.61
N ASN A 3 -30.79 9.07 -11.46
CA ASN A 3 -30.17 7.81 -11.92
C ASN A 3 -28.80 8.00 -12.63
N GLN A 4 -28.55 9.18 -13.20
CA GLN A 4 -27.25 9.53 -13.79
C GLN A 4 -26.14 9.73 -12.75
N ASP A 5 -26.46 10.17 -11.53
CA ASP A 5 -25.49 10.37 -10.46
C ASP A 5 -25.00 9.06 -9.86
N LYS A 6 -25.85 8.03 -9.81
CA LYS A 6 -25.46 6.69 -9.35
C LYS A 6 -24.49 6.01 -10.32
N SER A 7 -24.66 6.23 -11.64
CA SER A 7 -23.79 5.61 -12.65
C SER A 7 -22.35 6.12 -12.60
N SER A 8 -22.15 7.41 -12.33
CA SER A 8 -20.79 8.00 -12.30
C SER A 8 -19.98 7.63 -11.07
N VAL A 9 -20.61 7.41 -9.91
CA VAL A 9 -19.93 6.88 -8.69
C VAL A 9 -19.55 5.41 -8.87
N LEU A 10 -20.45 4.63 -9.48
CA LEU A 10 -20.22 3.21 -9.75
C LEU A 10 -19.07 2.97 -10.74
N GLN A 11 -18.89 3.87 -11.72
CA GLN A 11 -17.80 3.79 -12.71
C GLN A 11 -16.38 3.83 -12.11
N TRP A 12 -16.20 4.47 -10.96
CA TRP A 12 -14.90 4.51 -10.26
C TRP A 12 -14.79 3.51 -9.11
N LEU A 13 -15.90 3.20 -8.44
CA LEU A 13 -15.92 2.23 -7.32
C LEU A 13 -15.67 0.80 -7.80
N ILE A 14 -16.18 0.42 -8.97
CA ILE A 14 -15.99 -0.94 -9.51
C ILE A 14 -14.53 -1.22 -9.84
N PRO A 15 -13.80 -0.41 -10.66
CA PRO A 15 -12.40 -0.67 -10.97
C PRO A 15 -11.49 -0.62 -9.73
N THR A 16 -11.74 0.31 -8.81
CA THR A 16 -10.94 0.41 -7.57
C THR A 16 -11.20 -0.76 -6.64
N GLY A 17 -12.45 -1.23 -6.53
CA GLY A 17 -12.81 -2.42 -5.77
C GLY A 17 -12.18 -3.70 -6.35
N ILE A 18 -12.22 -3.87 -7.68
CA ILE A 18 -11.57 -4.99 -8.36
C ILE A 18 -10.06 -4.97 -8.11
N MET A 19 -9.41 -3.80 -8.26
CA MET A 19 -7.98 -3.66 -8.02
C MET A 19 -7.60 -4.00 -6.57
N MET A 20 -8.41 -3.58 -5.60
CA MET A 20 -8.21 -3.92 -4.18
C MET A 20 -8.30 -5.43 -3.94
N VAL A 21 -9.28 -6.10 -4.52
CA VAL A 21 -9.44 -7.58 -4.41
C VAL A 21 -8.24 -8.30 -5.03
N VAL A 22 -7.76 -7.86 -6.18
CA VAL A 22 -6.58 -8.44 -6.84
C VAL A 22 -5.33 -8.26 -5.97
N VAL A 23 -5.09 -7.06 -5.43
CA VAL A 23 -3.93 -6.79 -4.57
C VAL A 23 -3.99 -7.61 -3.28
N VAL A 24 -5.15 -7.67 -2.62
CA VAL A 24 -5.34 -8.51 -1.42
C VAL A 24 -5.10 -10.00 -1.75
N GLY A 25 -5.61 -10.48 -2.88
CA GLY A 25 -5.36 -11.84 -3.35
C GLY A 25 -3.86 -12.14 -3.56
N MET A 26 -3.12 -11.21 -4.16
CA MET A 26 -1.66 -11.32 -4.32
C MET A 26 -0.92 -11.34 -2.98
N LEU A 27 -1.29 -10.48 -2.03
CA LEU A 27 -0.70 -10.44 -0.69
C LEU A 27 -0.95 -11.72 0.10
N LEU A 28 -2.16 -12.27 0.03
CA LEU A 28 -2.51 -13.54 0.67
C LEU A 28 -1.75 -14.72 0.04
N SER A 29 -1.64 -14.75 -1.29
CA SER A 29 -0.86 -15.75 -2.02
C SER A 29 0.63 -15.68 -1.65
N PHE A 30 1.20 -14.49 -1.58
CA PHE A 30 2.59 -14.26 -1.14
C PHE A 30 2.81 -14.74 0.30
N SER A 31 1.90 -14.39 1.22
CA SER A 31 1.97 -14.84 2.62
C SER A 31 1.91 -16.36 2.74
N ALA A 32 0.99 -17.00 2.01
CA ALA A 32 0.85 -18.46 2.01
C ALA A 32 2.12 -19.14 1.47
N LYS A 33 2.69 -18.63 0.37
CA LYS A 33 3.94 -19.13 -0.21
C LYS A 33 5.11 -18.97 0.76
N SER A 34 5.28 -17.78 1.33
CA SER A 34 6.36 -17.50 2.31
C SER A 34 6.25 -18.38 3.54
N ASN A 35 5.04 -18.60 4.06
CA ASN A 35 4.82 -19.51 5.19
C ASN A 35 5.25 -20.96 4.88
N LYS A 36 4.97 -21.42 3.67
CA LYS A 36 5.38 -22.77 3.21
C LYS A 36 6.90 -22.88 3.03
N GLU A 37 7.54 -21.80 2.61
CA GLU A 37 8.98 -21.77 2.31
C GLU A 37 9.85 -21.38 3.52
N ALA A 38 9.25 -21.03 4.67
CA ALA A 38 10.02 -20.57 5.85
C ALA A 38 11.03 -21.60 6.34
N GLU A 39 10.68 -22.89 6.42
CA GLU A 39 11.57 -23.96 6.83
C GLU A 39 12.70 -24.20 5.82
N ALA A 40 12.38 -24.15 4.52
CA ALA A 40 13.40 -24.23 3.48
C ALA A 40 14.38 -23.05 3.54
N THR A 41 13.90 -21.87 3.90
CA THR A 41 14.75 -20.68 4.09
C THR A 41 15.68 -20.85 5.28
N VAL A 42 15.19 -21.39 6.41
CA VAL A 42 16.03 -21.70 7.58
C VAL A 42 17.10 -22.71 7.18
N SER A 43 16.75 -23.79 6.48
CA SER A 43 17.72 -24.78 5.99
C SER A 43 18.79 -24.14 5.09
N LYS A 44 18.42 -23.27 4.15
CA LYS A 44 19.38 -22.53 3.32
C LYS A 44 20.31 -21.64 4.15
N THR A 45 19.77 -20.96 5.16
CA THR A 45 20.56 -20.11 6.04
C THR A 45 21.56 -20.95 6.86
N LEU A 46 21.12 -22.11 7.38
CA LEU A 46 22.01 -23.01 8.09
C LEU A 46 23.13 -23.54 7.18
N ILE A 47 22.82 -23.90 5.94
CA ILE A 47 23.83 -24.34 4.95
C ILE A 47 24.84 -23.21 4.74
N SER A 48 24.40 -21.99 4.43
CA SER A 48 25.29 -20.85 4.20
C SER A 48 26.13 -20.49 5.41
N SER A 49 25.56 -20.57 6.62
CA SER A 49 26.31 -20.37 7.85
C SER A 49 27.38 -21.46 8.06
N THR A 50 27.05 -22.73 7.78
CA THR A 50 27.97 -23.85 7.88
C THR A 50 29.10 -23.70 6.86
N GLU A 51 28.83 -23.29 5.63
CA GLU A 51 29.84 -22.93 4.63
C GLU A 51 30.79 -21.85 5.16
N GLY A 52 30.24 -20.77 5.73
CA GLY A 52 31.05 -19.70 6.31
C GLY A 52 31.94 -20.14 7.47
N TYR A 53 31.54 -21.16 8.26
CA TYR A 53 32.42 -21.80 9.25
C TYR A 53 33.51 -22.63 8.58
N GLY A 54 33.15 -23.36 7.52
CA GLY A 54 34.12 -24.15 6.74
C GLY A 54 35.21 -23.27 6.13
N ASP A 55 34.81 -22.17 5.49
CA ASP A 55 35.75 -21.20 4.89
C ASP A 55 36.71 -20.60 5.93
N ARG A 56 36.18 -20.27 7.12
CA ARG A 56 37.04 -19.78 8.22
C ARG A 56 38.06 -20.84 8.69
N PHE A 57 37.61 -22.08 8.88
CA PHE A 57 38.47 -23.16 9.27
C PHE A 57 39.58 -23.40 8.23
N LEU A 58 39.22 -23.48 6.94
CA LEU A 58 40.19 -23.64 5.86
C LEU A 58 41.17 -22.48 5.79
N HIS A 59 40.69 -21.26 6.01
CA HIS A 59 41.55 -20.08 6.00
C HIS A 59 42.59 -20.12 7.12
N GLU A 60 42.25 -20.61 8.35
CA GLU A 60 43.22 -20.80 9.41
C GLU A 60 44.26 -21.85 9.03
N LEU A 61 43.85 -22.98 8.44
CA LEU A 61 44.80 -24.01 7.96
C LEU A 61 45.70 -23.46 6.84
N GLN A 62 45.17 -22.63 5.92
CA GLN A 62 45.96 -22.00 4.88
C GLN A 62 47.01 -21.03 5.46
N LYS A 63 46.70 -20.28 6.51
CA LYS A 63 47.68 -19.43 7.21
C LYS A 63 48.83 -20.27 7.76
N VAL A 64 48.49 -21.38 8.45
CA VAL A 64 49.50 -22.31 8.95
C VAL A 64 50.34 -22.84 7.80
N GLY A 65 49.73 -23.25 6.71
CA GLY A 65 50.42 -23.75 5.52
C GLY A 65 51.37 -22.73 4.91
N LYS A 66 50.99 -21.45 4.89
CA LYS A 66 51.86 -20.38 4.36
C LYS A 66 53.08 -20.10 5.24
N VAL A 67 52.92 -20.21 6.57
CA VAL A 67 54.06 -20.15 7.49
C VAL A 67 55.00 -21.32 7.25
N GLY A 68 54.46 -22.53 7.10
CA GLY A 68 55.25 -23.72 6.76
C GLY A 68 55.99 -23.58 5.43
N GLU A 69 55.38 -23.05 4.41
CA GLU A 69 56.02 -22.79 3.12
C GLU A 69 57.19 -21.82 3.26
N THR A 70 57.00 -20.69 3.95
CA THR A 70 58.06 -19.73 4.21
C THR A 70 59.21 -20.34 5.05
N ALA A 71 58.86 -21.13 6.08
CA ALA A 71 59.87 -21.80 6.89
C ALA A 71 60.64 -22.86 6.10
N GLY A 72 59.99 -23.59 5.21
CA GLY A 72 60.61 -24.51 4.27
C GLY A 72 61.59 -23.83 3.33
N GLU A 73 61.24 -22.69 2.74
CA GLU A 73 62.14 -21.89 1.93
C GLU A 73 63.37 -21.40 2.70
N ILE A 74 63.19 -21.04 3.95
CA ILE A 74 64.32 -20.64 4.82
C ILE A 74 65.27 -21.83 5.05
N LEU A 75 64.73 -23.01 5.42
CA LEU A 75 65.55 -24.23 5.64
C LEU A 75 66.27 -24.65 4.39
N GLU A 76 65.66 -24.56 3.22
CA GLU A 76 66.34 -24.84 1.94
C GLU A 76 67.53 -23.93 1.72
N ARG A 77 67.45 -22.65 2.09
CA ARG A 77 68.53 -21.68 1.90
C ARG A 77 69.69 -21.83 2.93
N ILE A 78 69.37 -22.09 4.17
CA ILE A 78 70.39 -22.17 5.23
C ILE A 78 70.97 -23.57 5.41
N GLY A 79 70.37 -24.59 4.82
CA GLY A 79 70.70 -25.99 4.97
C GLY A 79 70.09 -26.63 6.20
N THR A 80 69.95 -27.95 6.20
CA THR A 80 69.32 -28.77 7.25
C THR A 80 70.32 -29.60 8.04
N GLU A 81 71.63 -29.42 7.76
CA GLU A 81 72.74 -30.18 8.41
C GLU A 81 73.00 -29.77 9.87
N GLU A 82 72.78 -28.49 10.20
CA GLU A 82 72.99 -27.95 11.52
C GLU A 82 71.70 -27.88 12.33
N THR A 83 71.56 -28.82 13.29
CA THR A 83 70.31 -28.93 14.10
C THR A 83 69.89 -27.63 14.79
N ALA A 84 70.86 -26.80 15.22
CA ALA A 84 70.59 -25.52 15.87
C ALA A 84 69.87 -24.51 14.92
N HIS A 85 70.23 -24.48 13.65
CA HIS A 85 69.56 -23.67 12.66
C HIS A 85 68.12 -24.16 12.37
N VAL A 86 67.97 -25.46 12.23
CA VAL A 86 66.66 -26.08 12.08
C VAL A 86 65.73 -25.73 13.24
N MET A 87 66.19 -25.95 14.49
CA MET A 87 65.40 -25.61 15.69
C MET A 87 64.98 -24.14 15.72
N GLY A 88 65.88 -23.23 15.35
CA GLY A 88 65.57 -21.79 15.31
C GLY A 88 64.44 -21.46 14.31
N VAL A 89 64.45 -22.08 13.14
CA VAL A 89 63.37 -21.91 12.15
C VAL A 89 62.04 -22.51 12.62
N LEU A 90 62.08 -23.69 13.26
CA LEU A 90 60.93 -24.37 13.80
C LEU A 90 60.26 -23.54 14.92
N ASP A 91 61.07 -22.95 15.83
CA ASP A 91 60.56 -22.09 16.91
C ASP A 91 59.86 -20.84 16.37
N ILE A 92 60.46 -20.21 15.34
CA ILE A 92 59.86 -19.07 14.66
C ILE A 92 58.55 -19.50 13.96
N ALA A 93 58.57 -20.61 13.26
CA ALA A 93 57.39 -21.13 12.56
C ALA A 93 56.25 -21.47 13.54
N SER A 94 56.54 -22.09 14.68
CA SER A 94 55.57 -22.37 15.74
C SER A 94 54.92 -21.11 16.25
N LYS A 95 55.69 -20.08 16.55
CA LYS A 95 55.19 -18.77 17.02
C LYS A 95 54.38 -18.02 15.94
N CYS A 96 54.84 -18.03 14.69
CA CYS A 96 54.17 -17.35 13.59
C CYS A 96 52.87 -18.03 13.17
N ALA A 97 52.84 -19.35 13.16
CA ALA A 97 51.65 -20.15 12.88
C ALA A 97 50.71 -20.29 14.09
N ASP A 98 51.22 -19.88 15.29
CA ASP A 98 50.52 -20.06 16.55
C ASP A 98 50.14 -21.55 16.75
N VAL A 99 51.08 -22.46 16.57
CA VAL A 99 50.92 -23.90 16.73
C VAL A 99 51.87 -24.43 17.80
N ASP A 100 51.43 -25.45 18.52
CA ASP A 100 52.21 -25.95 19.68
C ASP A 100 53.37 -26.80 19.25
N LYS A 101 53.32 -27.47 18.10
CA LYS A 101 54.33 -28.39 17.62
C LYS A 101 54.62 -28.19 16.13
N VAL A 102 55.90 -28.05 15.82
CA VAL A 102 56.43 -28.04 14.47
C VAL A 102 57.57 -29.04 14.39
N LEU A 103 57.53 -29.91 13.39
CA LEU A 103 58.57 -30.88 13.13
C LEU A 103 59.26 -30.62 11.81
N TYR A 104 60.56 -30.74 11.73
CA TYR A 104 61.28 -31.02 10.51
C TYR A 104 61.54 -32.52 10.45
N CYS A 105 61.18 -33.13 9.34
CA CYS A 105 61.27 -34.58 9.17
C CYS A 105 62.05 -34.92 7.90
N THR A 106 63.00 -35.83 8.01
CA THR A 106 63.71 -36.41 6.85
C THR A 106 62.82 -37.43 6.12
N VAL A 107 63.23 -37.81 4.89
CA VAL A 107 62.43 -38.71 4.04
C VAL A 107 62.28 -40.11 4.66
N ASP A 108 63.20 -40.51 5.49
CA ASP A 108 63.20 -41.79 6.24
C ASP A 108 62.40 -41.77 7.55
N GLY A 109 61.73 -40.65 7.85
CA GLY A 109 60.83 -40.53 9.01
C GLY A 109 61.49 -40.08 10.28
N GLN A 110 62.78 -39.72 10.29
CA GLN A 110 63.46 -39.16 11.46
C GLN A 110 63.11 -37.66 11.55
N ALA A 111 62.47 -37.27 12.64
CA ALA A 111 62.05 -35.91 12.84
C ALA A 111 62.70 -35.25 14.06
N VAL A 112 62.83 -33.93 14.04
CA VAL A 112 63.22 -33.10 15.15
C VAL A 112 62.18 -31.99 15.36
N ASP A 113 61.84 -31.73 16.63
CA ASP A 113 60.92 -30.65 16.99
C ASP A 113 61.67 -29.33 17.29
N GLN A 114 60.93 -28.28 17.55
CA GLN A 114 61.46 -26.93 17.88
C GLN A 114 62.26 -26.93 19.20
N THR A 115 62.15 -27.98 20.03
CA THR A 115 62.94 -28.13 21.30
C THR A 115 64.22 -28.98 21.13
N GLY A 116 64.42 -29.56 19.96
CA GLY A 116 65.51 -30.44 19.62
C GLY A 116 65.25 -31.91 19.99
N THR A 117 63.99 -32.25 20.31
CA THR A 117 63.65 -33.65 20.62
C THR A 117 63.56 -34.46 19.33
N SER A 118 64.29 -35.55 19.24
CA SER A 118 64.18 -36.45 18.06
C SER A 118 63.02 -37.42 18.27
N ILE A 119 62.23 -37.55 17.18
CA ILE A 119 60.99 -38.35 17.10
C ILE A 119 61.06 -39.19 15.84
N ASP A 120 60.82 -40.49 15.92
CA ASP A 120 60.66 -41.33 14.74
C ASP A 120 59.16 -41.36 14.37
N VAL A 121 58.86 -40.77 13.27
CA VAL A 121 57.48 -40.76 12.71
C VAL A 121 57.32 -41.70 11.52
N GLY A 122 58.38 -42.37 11.13
CA GLY A 122 58.39 -43.27 9.97
C GLY A 122 57.48 -44.48 10.09
N GLN A 123 57.14 -44.89 11.33
CA GLN A 123 56.24 -46.01 11.63
C GLN A 123 54.79 -45.55 11.86
N GLU A 124 54.52 -44.27 11.86
CA GLU A 124 53.17 -43.75 12.05
C GLU A 124 52.30 -44.03 10.81
N PRO A 125 51.10 -44.61 10.98
CA PRO A 125 50.24 -44.97 9.85
C PRO A 125 49.92 -43.80 8.90
N TRP A 126 49.82 -42.58 9.44
CA TRP A 126 49.52 -41.37 8.69
C TRP A 126 50.73 -40.83 7.94
N PHE A 127 51.95 -41.20 8.27
CA PHE A 127 53.14 -40.62 7.66
C PHE A 127 53.27 -40.96 6.18
N ALA A 128 53.07 -42.23 5.81
CA ALA A 128 53.12 -42.64 4.43
C ALA A 128 52.03 -41.95 3.56
N GLU A 129 50.82 -41.74 4.11
CA GLU A 129 49.75 -41.00 3.47
C GLU A 129 50.06 -39.52 3.36
N ALA A 130 50.64 -38.91 4.41
CA ALA A 130 51.06 -37.51 4.43
C ALA A 130 52.14 -37.19 3.40
N LEU A 131 53.00 -38.13 3.03
CA LEU A 131 54.06 -37.95 2.04
C LEU A 131 53.54 -37.95 0.59
N VAL A 132 52.43 -38.58 0.34
CA VAL A 132 51.86 -38.79 -1.01
C VAL A 132 50.63 -37.87 -1.28
N GLY A 133 49.99 -37.38 -0.20
CA GLY A 133 48.74 -36.69 -0.29
C GLY A 133 48.85 -35.19 -0.54
N GLU A 134 47.82 -34.62 -1.12
CA GLU A 134 47.56 -33.18 -1.10
C GLU A 134 46.99 -32.78 0.28
N PHE A 135 47.55 -31.79 0.89
CA PHE A 135 47.31 -31.35 2.26
C PHE A 135 46.02 -30.56 2.49
N PRO A 136 45.50 -30.45 3.73
CA PRO A 136 46.03 -30.86 5.04
C PRO A 136 45.62 -32.28 5.44
N TYR A 137 46.46 -32.98 6.17
CA TYR A 137 46.22 -34.32 6.74
C TYR A 137 45.89 -34.23 8.24
N VAL A 138 44.94 -35.04 8.73
CA VAL A 138 44.58 -35.08 10.16
C VAL A 138 45.25 -36.22 10.86
N TYR A 139 46.05 -35.88 11.84
CA TYR A 139 46.56 -36.81 12.81
C TYR A 139 45.51 -37.07 13.91
N THR A 140 45.22 -38.35 14.18
CA THR A 140 44.26 -38.78 15.21
C THR A 140 44.91 -39.43 16.40
N GLY A 141 46.12 -39.00 16.78
CA GLY A 141 46.82 -39.44 17.98
C GLY A 141 46.20 -38.92 19.29
N GLU A 142 46.90 -39.03 20.41
CA GLU A 142 46.41 -38.61 21.75
C GLU A 142 46.03 -37.14 21.81
N GLU A 143 46.69 -36.27 21.02
CA GLU A 143 46.33 -34.88 20.80
C GLU A 143 45.74 -34.76 19.39
N LYS A 144 44.40 -34.59 19.28
CA LYS A 144 43.74 -34.37 17.98
C LYS A 144 44.28 -33.10 17.35
N SER A 145 45.09 -33.23 16.32
CA SER A 145 45.67 -32.11 15.57
C SER A 145 45.53 -32.35 14.06
N VAL A 146 45.41 -31.24 13.32
CA VAL A 146 45.57 -31.25 11.86
C VAL A 146 47.03 -31.01 11.55
N ILE A 147 47.69 -31.97 10.89
CA ILE A 147 49.07 -31.80 10.45
C ILE A 147 49.05 -31.17 9.08
N VAL A 148 49.60 -29.96 8.98
CA VAL A 148 49.87 -29.30 7.73
C VAL A 148 51.30 -29.59 7.30
N VAL A 149 51.48 -30.40 6.26
CA VAL A 149 52.78 -30.81 5.75
C VAL A 149 53.22 -29.92 4.58
N LYS A 150 54.47 -29.55 4.58
CA LYS A 150 55.11 -28.78 3.48
C LYS A 150 56.44 -29.41 3.10
N HIS A 151 56.78 -29.41 1.82
CA HIS A 151 58.07 -29.85 1.34
C HIS A 151 59.17 -28.84 1.66
N VAL A 152 60.38 -29.31 1.93
CA VAL A 152 61.58 -28.52 2.04
C VAL A 152 62.43 -28.80 0.79
N GLY A 153 62.58 -27.79 -0.06
CA GLY A 153 63.23 -27.95 -1.36
C GLY A 153 62.31 -28.50 -2.46
N ALA A 154 62.79 -28.50 -3.67
CA ALA A 154 62.05 -29.05 -4.81
C ALA A 154 61.89 -30.57 -4.63
N ASN A 155 60.64 -31.06 -4.73
CA ASN A 155 60.27 -32.48 -4.57
C ASN A 155 60.73 -33.11 -3.23
N ALA A 156 60.75 -32.32 -2.14
CA ALA A 156 61.17 -32.75 -0.80
C ALA A 156 62.57 -33.31 -0.70
N GLU A 157 63.48 -32.85 -1.56
CA GLU A 157 64.91 -33.27 -1.53
C GLU A 157 65.56 -33.07 -0.16
N HIS A 158 65.08 -32.10 0.60
CA HIS A 158 65.55 -31.76 1.94
C HIS A 158 64.60 -32.13 3.06
N GLY A 159 63.55 -32.93 2.78
CA GLY A 159 62.61 -33.42 3.78
C GLY A 159 61.27 -32.66 3.84
N TYR A 160 60.62 -32.70 4.96
CA TYR A 160 59.28 -32.22 5.18
C TYR A 160 59.20 -31.35 6.44
N LEU A 161 58.32 -30.34 6.38
CA LEU A 161 57.92 -29.55 7.52
C LEU A 161 56.48 -29.89 7.90
N MET A 162 56.24 -30.21 9.18
CA MET A 162 54.96 -30.63 9.71
C MET A 162 54.53 -29.69 10.84
N LEU A 163 53.44 -28.97 10.63
CA LEU A 163 52.88 -28.02 11.58
C LEU A 163 51.59 -28.62 12.16
N TYR A 164 51.54 -28.76 13.48
CA TYR A 164 50.42 -29.39 14.17
C TYR A 164 49.42 -28.33 14.63
N TYR A 165 48.32 -28.14 13.87
CA TYR A 165 47.23 -27.25 14.23
C TYR A 165 46.31 -27.97 15.26
N PRO A 166 46.21 -27.49 16.50
CA PRO A 166 45.39 -28.13 17.52
C PRO A 166 43.92 -27.96 17.24
N MET A 167 43.17 -29.08 17.20
CA MET A 167 41.72 -29.03 16.93
C MET A 167 40.91 -28.41 18.08
N GLU A 168 41.54 -28.18 19.25
CA GLU A 168 40.93 -27.42 20.35
C GLU A 168 40.55 -26.00 19.91
N ARG A 169 41.33 -25.38 19.05
CA ARG A 169 41.03 -24.03 18.48
C ARG A 169 39.78 -24.00 17.59
N PHE A 170 39.47 -25.11 16.97
CA PHE A 170 38.21 -25.30 16.30
C PHE A 170 37.02 -25.19 17.28
N GLY A 171 37.26 -25.58 18.57
CA GLY A 171 36.28 -25.49 19.65
C GLY A 171 35.67 -24.10 19.85
N ASP A 172 36.43 -23.04 19.58
CA ASP A 172 35.99 -21.67 19.81
C ASP A 172 35.09 -21.08 18.68
N MET A 173 35.01 -21.78 17.56
CA MET A 173 34.29 -21.26 16.36
C MET A 173 32.80 -20.98 16.58
N LEU A 174 32.14 -21.77 17.45
CA LEU A 174 30.73 -21.59 17.80
C LEU A 174 30.47 -20.68 19.00
N LEU A 175 31.47 -20.41 19.83
CA LEU A 175 31.28 -19.66 21.08
C LEU A 175 30.74 -18.25 20.89
N GLN A 176 30.99 -17.64 19.74
CA GLN A 176 30.51 -16.30 19.38
C GLN A 176 29.24 -16.33 18.49
N SER A 177 28.63 -17.50 18.30
CA SER A 177 27.46 -17.65 17.46
C SER A 177 26.16 -17.40 18.23
N GLY A 178 25.13 -16.94 17.56
CA GLY A 178 23.80 -16.77 18.14
C GLY A 178 22.98 -18.08 18.24
N TYR A 179 23.65 -19.25 18.19
CA TYR A 179 23.01 -20.54 18.35
C TYR A 179 22.74 -20.88 19.84
N ASP A 180 21.86 -21.84 20.09
CA ASP A 180 21.55 -22.25 21.44
C ASP A 180 22.66 -23.13 22.04
N SER A 181 22.63 -23.34 23.38
CA SER A 181 23.64 -24.07 24.13
C SER A 181 23.72 -25.56 23.79
N THR A 182 22.81 -26.09 23.00
CA THR A 182 22.78 -27.48 22.55
C THR A 182 23.34 -27.66 21.15
N SER A 183 23.65 -26.56 20.47
CA SER A 183 24.21 -26.58 19.13
C SER A 183 25.67 -26.98 19.12
N PHE A 184 26.08 -27.70 18.10
CA PHE A 184 27.43 -28.17 17.90
C PHE A 184 27.86 -28.05 16.43
N LEU A 185 29.16 -27.96 16.24
CA LEU A 185 29.80 -27.98 14.92
C LEU A 185 30.90 -29.06 15.01
N VAL A 186 30.89 -29.97 14.04
CA VAL A 186 31.89 -31.03 13.98
C VAL A 186 32.50 -31.16 12.60
N VAL A 187 33.79 -31.44 12.56
CA VAL A 187 34.48 -31.91 11.34
C VAL A 187 34.42 -33.41 11.35
N VAL A 188 33.97 -34.01 10.26
CA VAL A 188 33.89 -35.47 10.12
C VAL A 188 34.58 -35.96 8.86
N ASP A 189 35.09 -37.20 8.89
CA ASP A 189 35.54 -37.93 7.71
C ASP A 189 34.37 -38.62 6.97
N LEU A 190 34.68 -39.43 5.95
CA LEU A 190 33.65 -40.15 5.16
C LEU A 190 32.93 -41.24 5.97
N GLU A 191 33.58 -41.82 6.93
CA GLU A 191 33.07 -42.86 7.84
C GLU A 191 32.20 -42.21 8.95
N GLY A 192 32.20 -40.86 9.07
CA GLY A 192 31.49 -40.10 10.09
C GLY A 192 32.23 -39.99 11.42
N ASN A 193 33.51 -40.34 11.45
CA ASN A 193 34.34 -40.17 12.66
C ASN A 193 34.55 -38.67 12.91
N ILE A 194 34.42 -38.26 14.16
CA ILE A 194 34.51 -36.86 14.57
C ILE A 194 35.97 -36.51 14.82
N LEU A 195 36.48 -35.61 13.99
CA LEU A 195 37.85 -35.14 14.02
C LEU A 195 38.01 -33.93 14.96
N GLY A 196 37.01 -33.07 14.99
CA GLY A 196 37.00 -31.87 15.83
C GLY A 196 35.60 -31.46 16.23
N VAL A 197 35.47 -30.82 17.38
CA VAL A 197 34.19 -30.41 17.97
C VAL A 197 34.25 -28.96 18.41
N SER A 198 33.22 -28.20 18.08
CA SER A 198 32.96 -26.88 18.65
C SER A 198 31.56 -26.85 19.23
N GLY A 199 31.33 -26.16 20.35
CA GLY A 199 30.03 -26.05 21.01
C GLY A 199 29.70 -27.21 21.94
N ALA A 200 28.47 -27.74 21.88
CA ALA A 200 27.96 -28.73 22.84
C ALA A 200 28.58 -30.14 22.68
N ALA A 201 29.77 -30.34 23.23
CA ALA A 201 30.47 -31.64 23.24
C ALA A 201 29.67 -32.74 23.99
N THR A 202 28.76 -32.38 24.87
CA THR A 202 27.84 -33.28 25.59
C THR A 202 26.64 -33.74 24.79
N ASN A 203 26.48 -33.26 23.55
CA ASN A 203 25.40 -33.68 22.66
C ASN A 203 25.57 -35.16 22.30
N ALA A 204 24.47 -35.92 22.33
CA ALA A 204 24.51 -37.37 22.06
C ALA A 204 25.09 -37.70 20.66
N CYS A 205 24.92 -36.82 19.68
CA CYS A 205 25.52 -36.99 18.36
C CYS A 205 27.04 -36.84 18.34
N VAL A 206 27.62 -36.23 19.37
CA VAL A 206 29.06 -35.94 19.48
C VAL A 206 29.78 -36.92 20.39
N GLN A 207 29.17 -37.33 21.53
CA GLN A 207 29.77 -38.15 22.57
C GLN A 207 30.30 -39.49 22.09
N GLY A 208 29.70 -40.07 21.04
CA GLY A 208 30.10 -41.38 20.52
C GLY A 208 31.37 -41.38 19.66
N GLY A 209 31.98 -40.22 19.40
CA GLY A 209 33.15 -40.09 18.52
C GLY A 209 32.84 -40.32 17.03
N ASN A 210 31.64 -40.79 16.69
CA ASN A 210 31.14 -40.95 15.32
C ASN A 210 29.71 -40.45 15.23
N ILE A 211 29.43 -39.61 14.26
CA ILE A 211 28.13 -38.94 14.10
C ILE A 211 26.97 -39.92 13.85
N PHE A 212 27.25 -41.10 13.29
CA PHE A 212 26.24 -42.09 13.00
C PHE A 212 25.86 -42.96 14.23
N SER A 213 26.69 -43.03 15.26
CA SER A 213 26.44 -43.87 16.45
C SER A 213 25.10 -43.55 17.12
N ALA A 214 24.76 -42.25 17.23
CA ALA A 214 23.49 -41.79 17.81
C ALA A 214 22.31 -41.83 16.83
N MET A 215 22.57 -41.89 15.51
CA MET A 215 21.53 -41.81 14.47
C MET A 215 21.02 -43.19 14.05
N GLU A 216 21.87 -44.21 14.02
CA GLU A 216 21.52 -45.52 13.42
C GLU A 216 20.43 -46.27 14.19
N ALA A 217 20.25 -45.99 15.47
CA ALA A 217 19.21 -46.59 16.27
C ALA A 217 17.79 -46.08 15.94
N GLU A 218 17.65 -44.77 15.73
CA GLU A 218 16.34 -44.11 15.63
C GLU A 218 16.09 -43.43 14.26
N ASN A 219 17.17 -43.18 13.47
CA ASN A 219 17.10 -42.31 12.28
C ASN A 219 17.83 -42.93 11.07
N LYS A 220 17.64 -44.21 10.77
CA LYS A 220 18.36 -44.95 9.71
C LYS A 220 18.32 -44.29 8.33
N GLU A 221 17.18 -43.73 7.93
CA GLU A 221 17.04 -43.08 6.63
C GLU A 221 17.83 -41.78 6.55
N ASN A 222 17.80 -40.99 7.64
CA ASN A 222 18.56 -39.74 7.73
C ASN A 222 20.06 -39.99 7.82
N ALA A 223 20.47 -41.03 8.55
CA ALA A 223 21.88 -41.51 8.59
C ALA A 223 22.36 -41.87 7.16
N ARG A 224 21.57 -42.62 6.39
CA ARG A 224 21.85 -42.93 4.98
C ARG A 224 21.96 -41.67 4.13
N THR A 225 21.07 -40.72 4.33
CA THR A 225 21.07 -39.45 3.59
C THR A 225 22.35 -38.66 3.88
N ILE A 226 22.78 -38.55 5.12
CA ILE A 226 24.05 -37.87 5.47
C ILE A 226 25.21 -38.63 4.87
N ARG A 227 25.27 -39.97 5.02
CA ARG A 227 26.37 -40.79 4.49
C ARG A 227 26.50 -40.65 2.96
N ASN A 228 25.37 -40.61 2.25
CA ASN A 228 25.37 -40.34 0.80
C ASN A 228 25.88 -38.94 0.47
N ARG A 229 25.59 -37.95 1.31
CA ARG A 229 26.11 -36.59 1.12
C ARG A 229 27.60 -36.50 1.36
N LEU A 230 28.10 -37.14 2.41
CA LEU A 230 29.55 -37.23 2.68
C LEU A 230 30.27 -37.85 1.47
N ASN A 231 29.77 -38.99 0.99
CA ASN A 231 30.37 -39.71 -0.15
C ASN A 231 30.36 -38.92 -1.45
N ASN A 232 29.29 -38.15 -1.69
CA ASN A 232 29.09 -37.38 -2.92
C ASN A 232 29.54 -35.92 -2.78
N SER A 233 30.16 -35.54 -1.68
CA SER A 233 30.56 -34.16 -1.39
C SER A 233 29.41 -33.17 -1.61
N SER A 234 28.19 -33.51 -1.17
CA SER A 234 27.00 -32.69 -1.35
C SER A 234 26.50 -32.08 -0.04
N ARG A 235 25.92 -30.90 -0.14
CA ARG A 235 25.41 -30.13 1.00
C ARG A 235 23.92 -30.35 1.24
N GLY A 236 23.47 -30.16 2.48
CA GLY A 236 22.06 -30.19 2.80
C GLY A 236 21.78 -30.41 4.28
N SER A 237 20.50 -30.25 4.65
CA SER A 237 20.04 -30.43 6.03
C SER A 237 19.13 -31.64 6.15
N VAL A 238 19.11 -32.28 7.30
CA VAL A 238 18.20 -33.35 7.71
C VAL A 238 17.68 -33.11 9.10
N ASP A 239 16.44 -33.48 9.34
CA ASP A 239 15.87 -33.52 10.70
C ASP A 239 16.13 -34.89 11.33
N ILE A 240 16.65 -34.91 12.55
CA ILE A 240 16.82 -36.11 13.31
C ILE A 240 16.11 -36.01 14.65
N GLN A 241 15.75 -37.16 15.18
CA GLN A 241 15.25 -37.30 16.55
C GLN A 241 16.30 -38.04 17.37
N THR A 242 16.78 -37.43 18.44
CA THR A 242 17.73 -38.09 19.37
C THR A 242 17.07 -38.14 20.74
N GLY A 243 16.49 -39.29 21.07
CA GLY A 243 15.65 -39.44 22.25
C GLY A 243 14.41 -38.50 22.16
N LYS A 244 14.27 -37.58 23.12
CA LYS A 244 13.17 -36.59 23.13
C LYS A 244 13.49 -35.28 22.39
N GLN A 245 14.68 -35.13 21.86
CA GLN A 245 15.13 -33.88 21.24
C GLN A 245 15.17 -34.00 19.72
N ARG A 246 14.44 -33.11 19.04
CA ARG A 246 14.55 -32.89 17.59
C ARG A 246 15.77 -32.01 17.33
N GLN A 247 16.57 -32.39 16.35
CA GLN A 247 17.72 -31.61 15.88
C GLN A 247 17.73 -31.50 14.38
N VAL A 248 18.29 -30.43 13.86
CA VAL A 248 18.53 -30.22 12.45
C VAL A 248 20.02 -30.30 12.21
N LEU A 249 20.45 -31.30 11.46
CA LEU A 249 21.85 -31.48 11.05
C LEU A 249 22.06 -30.95 9.65
N THR A 250 23.02 -30.07 9.49
CA THR A 250 23.40 -29.49 8.21
C THR A 250 24.82 -29.88 7.86
N SER A 251 25.02 -30.62 6.77
CA SER A 251 26.31 -31.06 6.28
C SER A 251 26.78 -30.24 5.07
N VAL A 252 28.07 -29.89 5.09
CA VAL A 252 28.73 -29.15 3.99
C VAL A 252 30.14 -29.73 3.79
N PRO A 253 30.55 -30.06 2.54
CA PRO A 253 31.90 -30.56 2.27
C PRO A 253 32.91 -29.42 2.44
N LEU A 254 34.08 -29.75 3.00
CA LEU A 254 35.17 -28.79 3.15
C LEU A 254 36.08 -28.68 1.94
N GLY A 255 35.91 -29.58 0.94
CA GLY A 255 36.71 -29.56 -0.29
C GLY A 255 38.16 -30.03 -0.11
N THR A 256 38.55 -30.45 1.08
CA THR A 256 39.86 -31.01 1.37
C THR A 256 39.73 -32.33 2.14
N ASN A 257 40.61 -33.27 1.95
CA ASN A 257 40.66 -34.59 2.61
C ASN A 257 39.32 -35.34 2.66
N ARG A 258 38.40 -35.01 1.77
CA ARG A 258 37.00 -35.53 1.78
C ARG A 258 36.28 -35.31 3.11
N TRP A 259 36.71 -34.30 3.87
CA TRP A 259 36.07 -33.91 5.11
C TRP A 259 34.80 -33.13 4.88
N SER A 260 33.91 -33.24 5.83
CA SER A 260 32.69 -32.43 5.85
C SER A 260 32.51 -31.78 7.21
N LEU A 261 31.89 -30.61 7.17
CA LEU A 261 31.50 -29.91 8.37
C LEU A 261 30.01 -30.18 8.60
N ILE A 262 29.66 -30.55 9.85
CA ILE A 262 28.27 -30.76 10.25
C ILE A 262 27.91 -29.81 11.38
N LEU A 263 26.94 -28.94 11.14
CA LEU A 263 26.31 -28.08 12.13
C LEU A 263 25.03 -28.76 12.63
N GLY A 264 24.94 -29.01 13.93
CA GLY A 264 23.74 -29.47 14.61
C GLY A 264 23.10 -28.33 15.40
N VAL A 265 21.82 -28.06 15.18
CA VAL A 265 21.03 -27.10 15.95
C VAL A 265 19.79 -27.78 16.51
N SER A 266 19.27 -27.29 17.65
CA SER A 266 18.02 -27.84 18.18
C SER A 266 16.83 -27.56 17.24
N GLY A 267 15.88 -28.48 17.21
CA GLY A 267 14.62 -28.28 16.47
C GLY A 267 13.86 -27.02 16.92
N SER A 268 13.96 -26.71 18.24
CA SER A 268 13.34 -25.48 18.79
C SER A 268 14.02 -24.21 18.28
N TYR A 269 15.33 -24.22 18.06
CA TYR A 269 16.02 -23.09 17.41
C TYR A 269 15.55 -22.91 15.96
N ALA A 270 15.56 -23.99 15.18
CA ALA A 270 15.11 -23.95 13.78
C ALA A 270 13.65 -23.47 13.67
N GLU A 271 12.78 -23.93 14.58
CA GLU A 271 11.38 -23.53 14.62
C GLU A 271 11.21 -22.05 15.02
N ARG A 272 11.97 -21.56 16.01
CA ARG A 272 11.98 -20.13 16.36
C ARG A 272 12.38 -19.27 15.16
N GLN A 273 13.39 -19.66 14.39
CA GLN A 273 13.81 -18.95 13.19
C GLN A 273 12.74 -18.97 12.11
N ALA A 274 12.12 -20.13 11.86
CA ALA A 274 11.00 -20.23 10.92
C ALA A 274 9.80 -19.37 11.34
N ASN A 275 9.46 -19.38 12.63
CA ASN A 275 8.37 -18.55 13.17
C ASN A 275 8.70 -17.06 13.13
N TYR A 276 9.95 -16.66 13.30
CA TYR A 276 10.40 -15.29 13.13
C TYR A 276 10.19 -14.82 11.67
N ILE A 277 10.57 -15.66 10.68
CA ILE A 277 10.34 -15.37 9.26
C ILE A 277 8.84 -15.24 8.98
N ARG A 278 8.02 -16.20 9.46
CA ARG A 278 6.55 -16.20 9.29
C ARG A 278 5.93 -14.95 9.90
N LYS A 279 6.32 -14.58 11.11
CA LYS A 279 5.84 -13.38 11.80
C LYS A 279 6.20 -12.11 11.03
N ASN A 280 7.45 -11.94 10.66
CA ASN A 280 7.90 -10.74 9.93
C ASN A 280 7.19 -10.60 8.58
N THR A 281 7.03 -11.71 7.84
CA THR A 281 6.28 -11.71 6.58
C THR A 281 4.83 -11.30 6.80
N ARG A 282 4.17 -11.85 7.82
CA ARG A 282 2.79 -11.50 8.17
C ARG A 282 2.67 -10.02 8.52
N ASP A 283 3.55 -9.52 9.39
CA ASP A 283 3.52 -8.13 9.85
C ASP A 283 3.79 -7.15 8.68
N MET A 284 4.70 -7.49 7.78
CA MET A 284 4.95 -6.75 6.54
C MET A 284 3.72 -6.74 5.62
N VAL A 285 3.07 -7.89 5.42
CA VAL A 285 1.85 -8.00 4.59
C VAL A 285 0.71 -7.17 5.19
N LEU A 286 0.52 -7.21 6.51
CA LEU A 286 -0.49 -6.40 7.20
C LEU A 286 -0.20 -4.90 7.09
N ALA A 287 1.03 -4.47 7.26
CA ALA A 287 1.43 -3.08 7.10
C ALA A 287 1.18 -2.58 5.67
N LEU A 288 1.53 -3.39 4.66
CA LEU A 288 1.30 -3.06 3.26
C LEU A 288 -0.20 -2.99 2.93
N ALA A 289 -0.99 -3.94 3.43
CA ALA A 289 -2.45 -3.95 3.25
C ALA A 289 -3.09 -2.70 3.87
N LEU A 290 -2.67 -2.31 5.08
CA LEU A 290 -3.13 -1.09 5.75
C LEU A 290 -2.78 0.17 4.94
N THR A 291 -1.54 0.27 4.46
CA THR A 291 -1.08 1.40 3.64
C THR A 291 -1.93 1.54 2.37
N ILE A 292 -2.21 0.43 1.70
CA ILE A 292 -3.05 0.40 0.50
C ILE A 292 -4.49 0.82 0.85
N ALA A 293 -5.06 0.33 1.95
CA ALA A 293 -6.40 0.71 2.39
C ALA A 293 -6.49 2.23 2.68
N VAL A 294 -5.51 2.79 3.38
CA VAL A 294 -5.45 4.24 3.65
C VAL A 294 -5.36 5.03 2.34
N PHE A 295 -4.50 4.60 1.40
CA PHE A 295 -4.39 5.23 0.08
C PHE A 295 -5.75 5.27 -0.65
N PHE A 296 -6.48 4.14 -0.68
CA PHE A 296 -7.81 4.09 -1.29
C PHE A 296 -8.82 5.00 -0.58
N CYS A 297 -8.80 5.07 0.75
CA CYS A 297 -9.64 5.99 1.50
C CYS A 297 -9.36 7.45 1.12
N VAL A 298 -8.09 7.84 1.01
CA VAL A 298 -7.70 9.20 0.61
C VAL A 298 -8.19 9.52 -0.81
N VAL A 299 -7.98 8.61 -1.77
CA VAL A 299 -8.46 8.77 -3.16
C VAL A 299 -9.98 8.90 -3.19
N MET A 300 -10.71 8.09 -2.43
CA MET A 300 -12.17 8.16 -2.32
C MET A 300 -12.63 9.52 -1.79
N VAL A 301 -12.01 10.02 -0.72
CA VAL A 301 -12.34 11.33 -0.14
C VAL A 301 -12.10 12.46 -1.14
N ILE A 302 -10.97 12.45 -1.85
CA ILE A 302 -10.65 13.45 -2.89
C ILE A 302 -11.71 13.44 -4.00
N ASN A 303 -12.13 12.26 -4.46
CA ASN A 303 -13.18 12.13 -5.48
C ASN A 303 -14.54 12.66 -5.00
N ILE A 304 -14.94 12.37 -3.76
CA ILE A 304 -16.17 12.88 -3.16
C ILE A 304 -16.14 14.40 -3.08
N ILE A 305 -15.05 15.00 -2.58
CA ILE A 305 -14.89 16.45 -2.49
C ILE A 305 -14.93 17.10 -3.89
N GLY A 306 -14.24 16.49 -4.87
CA GLY A 306 -14.24 16.95 -6.25
C GLY A 306 -15.66 16.98 -6.85
N LYS A 307 -16.46 15.94 -6.61
CA LYS A 307 -17.85 15.87 -7.09
C LYS A 307 -18.75 16.91 -6.43
N ILE A 308 -18.63 17.10 -5.11
CA ILE A 308 -19.41 18.13 -4.39
C ILE A 308 -19.10 19.52 -4.95
N ARG A 309 -17.81 19.83 -5.16
CA ARG A 309 -17.39 21.12 -5.73
C ARG A 309 -17.91 21.31 -7.16
N SER A 310 -17.86 20.28 -7.99
CA SER A 310 -18.35 20.32 -9.38
C SER A 310 -19.85 20.56 -9.43
N ASN A 311 -20.63 19.87 -8.58
CA ASN A 311 -22.09 20.05 -8.52
C ASN A 311 -22.48 21.45 -8.02
N ASN A 312 -21.78 21.97 -7.01
CA ASN A 312 -22.03 23.33 -6.50
C ASN A 312 -21.74 24.39 -7.57
N LYS A 313 -20.63 24.22 -8.31
CA LYS A 313 -20.28 25.14 -9.41
C LYS A 313 -21.27 25.08 -10.56
N LYS A 314 -21.77 23.87 -10.89
CA LYS A 314 -22.81 23.71 -11.92
C LYS A 314 -24.10 24.42 -11.51
N LYS A 315 -24.55 24.25 -10.27
CA LYS A 315 -25.72 24.91 -9.71
C LYS A 315 -25.59 26.44 -9.72
N GLU A 316 -24.42 26.97 -9.30
CA GLU A 316 -24.15 28.41 -9.36
C GLU A 316 -24.20 28.97 -10.78
N LEU A 317 -23.68 28.22 -11.76
CA LEU A 317 -23.75 28.60 -13.17
C LEU A 317 -25.18 28.56 -13.72
N GLU A 318 -26.00 27.56 -13.34
CA GLU A 318 -27.40 27.45 -13.68
C GLU A 318 -28.20 28.62 -13.07
N ASP A 319 -27.99 28.94 -11.80
CA ASP A 319 -28.65 30.06 -11.11
C ASP A 319 -28.30 31.40 -11.76
N LYS A 320 -27.05 31.63 -12.16
CA LYS A 320 -26.62 32.83 -12.87
C LYS A 320 -27.22 32.90 -14.30
N ALA A 321 -27.33 31.76 -14.97
CA ALA A 321 -27.94 31.69 -16.32
C ALA A 321 -29.46 31.88 -16.31
N ASP A 322 -30.12 31.66 -15.17
CA ASP A 322 -31.56 31.72 -14.98
C ASP A 322 -32.07 33.12 -14.58
N THR A 323 -31.18 34.01 -14.16
CA THR A 323 -31.56 35.29 -13.57
C THR A 323 -31.46 36.44 -14.58
N ASP A 324 -32.42 37.36 -14.58
CA ASP A 324 -32.33 38.66 -15.22
C ASP A 324 -31.43 39.58 -14.39
N LEU A 325 -30.33 40.05 -14.98
CA LEU A 325 -29.30 40.80 -14.25
C LEU A 325 -29.75 42.18 -13.76
N LEU A 326 -30.80 42.75 -14.38
CA LEU A 326 -31.32 44.07 -13.98
C LEU A 326 -32.27 43.97 -12.78
N THR A 327 -33.18 42.99 -12.81
CA THR A 327 -34.29 42.91 -11.86
C THR A 327 -34.07 41.86 -10.75
N GLY A 328 -33.13 40.95 -10.94
CA GLY A 328 -32.89 39.83 -10.03
C GLY A 328 -33.95 38.72 -10.08
N LEU A 329 -34.97 38.86 -10.93
CA LEU A 329 -36.00 37.86 -11.17
C LEU A 329 -35.53 36.78 -12.15
N ASN A 330 -36.37 35.76 -12.40
CA ASN A 330 -36.06 34.81 -13.47
C ASN A 330 -36.02 35.55 -14.82
N ASN A 331 -35.08 35.19 -15.69
CA ASN A 331 -35.10 35.65 -17.06
C ASN A 331 -36.17 34.88 -17.86
N LYS A 332 -36.38 35.28 -19.13
CA LYS A 332 -37.39 34.69 -20.01
C LYS A 332 -37.32 33.17 -20.08
N LEU A 333 -36.10 32.61 -20.34
CA LEU A 333 -35.91 31.16 -20.51
C LEU A 333 -36.21 30.38 -19.23
N ALA A 334 -35.75 30.89 -18.11
CA ALA A 334 -35.99 30.26 -16.81
C ALA A 334 -37.48 30.35 -16.41
N THR A 335 -38.13 31.47 -16.66
CA THR A 335 -39.56 31.65 -16.38
C THR A 335 -40.39 30.66 -17.18
N GLU A 336 -40.18 30.61 -18.50
CA GLU A 336 -40.89 29.69 -19.39
C GLU A 336 -40.64 28.21 -18.99
N ARG A 337 -39.39 27.82 -18.79
CA ARG A 337 -39.03 26.45 -18.39
C ARG A 337 -39.71 26.06 -17.09
N LYS A 338 -39.59 26.89 -16.04
CA LYS A 338 -40.14 26.61 -14.70
C LYS A 338 -41.67 26.48 -14.74
N ILE A 339 -42.34 27.30 -15.53
CA ILE A 339 -43.80 27.22 -15.70
C ILE A 339 -44.19 25.94 -16.44
N LYS A 340 -43.54 25.63 -17.58
CA LYS A 340 -43.77 24.39 -18.34
C LYS A 340 -43.57 23.16 -17.47
N ASP A 341 -42.46 23.11 -16.71
CA ASP A 341 -42.16 22.03 -15.83
C ASP A 341 -43.20 21.86 -14.71
N TYR A 342 -43.72 22.98 -14.18
CA TYR A 342 -44.76 22.94 -13.16
C TYR A 342 -46.09 22.44 -13.73
N MET A 343 -46.54 22.99 -14.85
CA MET A 343 -47.78 22.60 -15.52
C MET A 343 -47.80 21.13 -15.91
N ALA A 344 -46.68 20.64 -16.48
CA ALA A 344 -46.53 19.22 -16.87
C ALA A 344 -46.62 18.26 -15.67
N LYS A 345 -46.13 18.65 -14.49
CA LYS A 345 -46.18 17.84 -13.26
C LYS A 345 -47.51 17.97 -12.53
N ASN A 346 -48.31 18.98 -12.82
CA ASN A 346 -49.53 19.30 -12.08
C ASN A 346 -50.67 19.70 -13.05
N PRO A 347 -51.08 18.82 -13.98
CA PRO A 347 -52.05 19.15 -15.02
C PRO A 347 -53.46 19.52 -14.49
N ASP A 348 -53.80 19.00 -13.30
CA ASP A 348 -55.14 19.21 -12.69
C ASP A 348 -55.18 20.39 -11.70
N LYS A 349 -54.01 21.03 -11.48
CA LYS A 349 -53.91 22.14 -10.53
C LYS A 349 -54.31 23.44 -11.19
N GLN A 350 -55.18 24.22 -10.56
CA GLN A 350 -55.53 25.54 -11.01
C GLN A 350 -54.42 26.53 -10.70
N CYS A 351 -53.98 27.28 -11.69
CA CYS A 351 -52.93 28.29 -11.62
C CYS A 351 -53.34 29.57 -12.34
N MET A 352 -52.69 30.67 -12.02
CA MET A 352 -53.02 31.96 -12.61
C MET A 352 -51.75 32.61 -13.18
N MET A 353 -51.83 33.05 -14.42
CA MET A 353 -50.76 33.77 -15.10
C MET A 353 -51.15 35.25 -15.24
N PHE A 354 -50.24 36.10 -14.77
CA PHE A 354 -50.27 37.52 -15.11
C PHE A 354 -49.18 37.79 -16.15
N MET A 355 -49.56 38.47 -17.21
CA MET A 355 -48.65 39.17 -18.12
C MET A 355 -48.75 40.66 -17.79
N VAL A 356 -47.65 41.29 -17.50
CA VAL A 356 -47.55 42.69 -17.08
C VAL A 356 -46.67 43.43 -18.07
N ASP A 357 -47.17 44.53 -18.61
CA ASP A 357 -46.47 45.38 -19.56
C ASP A 357 -46.49 46.82 -19.02
N VAL A 358 -45.33 47.43 -18.82
CA VAL A 358 -45.16 48.76 -18.23
C VAL A 358 -45.61 49.82 -19.26
N ASP A 359 -46.66 50.55 -18.95
CA ASP A 359 -47.26 51.52 -19.87
C ASP A 359 -46.31 52.65 -20.24
N ASN A 360 -46.18 52.89 -21.53
CA ASN A 360 -45.40 53.99 -22.08
C ASN A 360 -43.91 53.96 -21.66
N PHE A 361 -43.34 52.80 -21.46
CA PHE A 361 -41.95 52.62 -20.96
C PHE A 361 -40.92 53.32 -21.86
N LYS A 362 -41.14 53.28 -23.20
CA LYS A 362 -40.33 54.05 -24.14
C LYS A 362 -40.30 55.53 -23.81
N LYS A 363 -41.49 56.14 -23.51
CA LYS A 363 -41.58 57.55 -23.12
C LYS A 363 -40.83 57.83 -21.79
N ILE A 364 -40.85 56.92 -20.86
CA ILE A 364 -40.03 57.01 -19.62
C ILE A 364 -38.57 57.14 -20.02
N ASN A 365 -38.06 56.24 -20.83
CA ASN A 365 -36.69 56.27 -21.32
C ASN A 365 -36.32 57.53 -22.06
N ASP A 366 -37.21 57.97 -22.98
CA ASP A 366 -37.00 59.16 -23.83
C ASP A 366 -37.02 60.46 -23.00
N THR A 367 -37.78 60.50 -21.90
CA THR A 367 -37.92 61.69 -21.07
C THR A 367 -36.94 61.77 -19.89
N MET A 368 -36.70 60.66 -19.26
CA MET A 368 -35.93 60.55 -18.00
C MET A 368 -34.57 59.86 -18.17
N GLY A 369 -34.30 59.34 -19.38
CA GLY A 369 -33.10 58.59 -19.70
C GLY A 369 -33.19 57.10 -19.36
N HIS A 370 -32.36 56.28 -20.04
CA HIS A 370 -32.34 54.81 -19.89
C HIS A 370 -32.00 54.38 -18.47
N ALA A 371 -31.11 55.12 -17.78
CA ALA A 371 -30.75 54.80 -16.40
C ALA A 371 -31.95 54.86 -15.44
N PHE A 372 -32.88 55.82 -15.68
CA PHE A 372 -34.08 55.89 -14.89
C PHE A 372 -35.12 54.83 -15.28
N GLY A 373 -35.22 54.48 -16.58
CA GLY A 373 -36.01 53.33 -17.00
C GLY A 373 -35.53 52.03 -16.36
N ASP A 374 -34.21 51.82 -16.26
CA ASP A 374 -33.64 50.68 -15.57
C ASP A 374 -33.98 50.68 -14.09
N GLU A 375 -34.01 51.87 -13.44
CA GLU A 375 -34.42 51.99 -12.03
C GLU A 375 -35.91 51.66 -11.83
N VAL A 376 -36.78 52.06 -12.77
CA VAL A 376 -38.21 51.66 -12.77
C VAL A 376 -38.34 50.14 -12.86
N LEU A 377 -37.62 49.47 -13.76
CA LEU A 377 -37.68 48.02 -13.92
C LEU A 377 -37.08 47.28 -12.70
N ARG A 378 -35.99 47.79 -12.14
CA ARG A 378 -35.38 47.22 -10.93
C ARG A 378 -36.31 47.34 -9.72
N SER A 379 -36.90 48.53 -9.52
CA SER A 379 -37.87 48.78 -8.44
C SER A 379 -39.10 47.89 -8.60
N LEU A 380 -39.59 47.72 -9.85
CA LEU A 380 -40.70 46.81 -10.13
C LEU A 380 -40.35 45.36 -9.81
N GLY A 381 -39.18 44.91 -10.23
CA GLY A 381 -38.71 43.55 -9.96
C GLY A 381 -38.66 43.23 -8.47
N ILE A 382 -38.05 44.13 -7.68
CA ILE A 382 -37.94 43.98 -6.23
C ILE A 382 -39.33 43.96 -5.56
N GLN A 383 -40.19 44.92 -5.91
CA GLN A 383 -41.49 45.08 -5.27
C GLN A 383 -42.47 43.98 -5.64
N ILE A 384 -42.53 43.59 -6.96
CA ILE A 384 -43.41 42.49 -7.40
C ILE A 384 -42.96 41.16 -6.82
N GLY A 385 -41.64 40.95 -6.68
CA GLY A 385 -41.11 39.77 -6.02
C GLY A 385 -41.49 39.66 -4.55
N ALA A 386 -41.68 40.77 -3.87
CA ALA A 386 -42.02 40.81 -2.45
C ALA A 386 -43.53 40.57 -2.16
N ILE A 387 -44.43 40.78 -3.12
CA ILE A 387 -45.87 40.60 -2.88
C ILE A 387 -46.37 39.19 -3.10
N PHE A 388 -45.64 38.32 -3.79
CA PHE A 388 -46.01 36.95 -4.05
C PHE A 388 -45.13 35.95 -3.25
N ARG A 389 -45.51 34.69 -3.24
CA ARG A 389 -44.82 33.64 -2.47
C ARG A 389 -43.53 33.27 -3.18
N ALA A 390 -42.52 32.87 -2.43
CA ALA A 390 -41.26 32.32 -2.96
C ALA A 390 -41.49 31.07 -3.83
N SER A 391 -42.62 30.39 -3.67
CA SER A 391 -43.02 29.24 -4.49
C SER A 391 -43.55 29.61 -5.87
N ASP A 392 -44.06 30.85 -6.05
CA ASP A 392 -44.58 31.33 -7.31
C ASP A 392 -43.44 31.66 -8.28
N ILE A 393 -43.72 31.67 -9.57
CA ILE A 393 -42.70 31.92 -10.60
C ILE A 393 -42.89 33.34 -11.11
N ILE A 394 -41.87 34.15 -10.88
CA ILE A 394 -41.87 35.56 -11.31
C ILE A 394 -40.63 35.77 -12.18
N GLY A 395 -40.83 36.41 -13.33
CA GLY A 395 -39.74 36.68 -14.26
C GLY A 395 -39.95 37.90 -15.11
N ARG A 396 -38.85 38.42 -15.64
CA ARG A 396 -38.87 39.43 -16.70
C ARG A 396 -38.70 38.74 -18.03
N VAL A 397 -39.68 38.85 -18.89
CA VAL A 397 -39.79 38.08 -20.15
C VAL A 397 -39.53 38.91 -21.40
N GLY A 398 -39.53 40.24 -21.27
CA GLY A 398 -39.25 41.21 -22.32
C GLY A 398 -38.55 42.46 -21.82
N GLY A 399 -38.44 43.49 -22.64
CA GLY A 399 -37.83 44.77 -22.23
C GLY A 399 -38.52 45.41 -21.03
N ASP A 400 -39.84 45.55 -21.13
CA ASP A 400 -40.74 46.13 -20.13
C ASP A 400 -41.86 45.17 -19.71
N GLU A 401 -41.68 43.87 -20.03
CA GLU A 401 -42.68 42.83 -19.79
C GLU A 401 -42.27 41.94 -18.64
N PHE A 402 -43.18 41.70 -17.69
CA PHE A 402 -43.01 40.78 -16.58
C PHE A 402 -44.10 39.70 -16.60
N MET A 403 -43.75 38.53 -16.11
CA MET A 403 -44.67 37.42 -15.96
C MET A 403 -44.69 36.96 -14.49
N VAL A 404 -45.90 36.76 -13.98
CA VAL A 404 -46.11 36.18 -12.66
C VAL A 404 -47.03 34.99 -12.82
N PHE A 405 -46.54 33.81 -12.37
CA PHE A 405 -47.33 32.58 -12.42
C PHE A 405 -47.54 32.08 -10.98
N LEU A 406 -48.77 32.18 -10.55
CA LEU A 406 -49.22 31.76 -9.22
C LEU A 406 -49.65 30.31 -9.25
N LYS A 407 -49.10 29.53 -8.36
CA LYS A 407 -49.38 28.11 -8.24
C LYS A 407 -50.50 27.81 -7.24
N ASP A 408 -51.25 26.74 -7.50
CA ASP A 408 -52.21 26.16 -6.55
C ASP A 408 -53.28 27.21 -6.09
N ILE A 409 -53.95 27.85 -7.03
CA ILE A 409 -55.05 28.76 -6.76
C ILE A 409 -56.33 27.93 -6.69
N ALA A 410 -56.91 27.75 -5.49
CA ALA A 410 -57.95 26.76 -5.27
C ALA A 410 -59.37 27.18 -5.67
N THR A 411 -59.67 28.47 -5.69
CA THR A 411 -61.03 28.96 -5.86
C THR A 411 -61.11 30.23 -6.73
N GLU A 412 -62.28 30.50 -7.29
CA GLU A 412 -62.55 31.72 -8.06
C GLU A 412 -62.38 33.01 -7.21
N GLU A 413 -62.74 32.93 -5.92
CA GLU A 413 -62.49 34.01 -4.96
C GLU A 413 -60.97 34.31 -4.82
N ALA A 414 -60.16 33.25 -4.76
CA ALA A 414 -58.70 33.39 -4.70
C ALA A 414 -58.13 34.05 -5.96
N ILE A 415 -58.65 33.69 -7.16
CA ILE A 415 -58.31 34.35 -8.44
C ILE A 415 -58.60 35.85 -8.37
N LEU A 416 -59.81 36.22 -7.98
CA LEU A 416 -60.22 37.62 -7.85
C LEU A 416 -59.44 38.37 -6.78
N LYS A 417 -59.12 37.73 -5.68
CA LYS A 417 -58.28 38.29 -4.61
C LYS A 417 -56.87 38.59 -5.10
N GLU A 418 -56.20 37.67 -5.78
CA GLU A 418 -54.85 37.87 -6.32
C GLU A 418 -54.85 38.91 -7.46
N ALA A 419 -55.90 38.95 -8.29
CA ALA A 419 -56.08 40.00 -9.30
C ALA A 419 -56.19 41.40 -8.66
N ARG A 420 -57.03 41.54 -7.60
CA ARG A 420 -57.15 42.81 -6.86
C ARG A 420 -55.84 43.20 -6.19
N LYS A 421 -55.08 42.23 -5.66
CA LYS A 421 -53.77 42.48 -5.08
C LYS A 421 -52.79 43.08 -6.08
N MET A 422 -52.79 42.57 -7.31
CA MET A 422 -51.98 43.08 -8.42
C MET A 422 -52.46 44.50 -8.82
N GLU A 423 -53.75 44.74 -8.92
CA GLU A 423 -54.30 46.09 -9.21
C GLU A 423 -53.89 47.10 -8.11
N VAL A 424 -54.07 46.77 -6.81
CA VAL A 424 -53.70 47.61 -5.69
C VAL A 424 -52.21 47.89 -5.71
N PHE A 425 -51.40 46.89 -6.05
CA PHE A 425 -49.97 47.03 -6.22
C PHE A 425 -49.64 48.16 -7.22
N PHE A 426 -50.15 48.04 -8.45
CA PHE A 426 -49.85 49.06 -9.49
C PHE A 426 -50.50 50.43 -9.23
N LYS A 427 -51.63 50.53 -8.50
CA LYS A 427 -52.14 51.80 -8.04
C LYS A 427 -51.18 52.54 -7.13
N ASN A 428 -50.39 51.84 -6.34
CA ASN A 428 -49.47 52.38 -5.36
C ASN A 428 -47.99 52.34 -5.82
N PHE A 429 -47.68 51.65 -6.92
CA PHE A 429 -46.32 51.49 -7.37
C PHE A 429 -45.67 52.83 -7.74
N GLN A 430 -44.56 53.09 -7.13
CA GLN A 430 -43.67 54.22 -7.39
C GLN A 430 -42.23 53.74 -7.50
N ALA A 431 -41.52 54.24 -8.49
CA ALA A 431 -40.12 53.99 -8.71
C ALA A 431 -39.28 55.25 -8.47
N GLY A 432 -37.98 55.05 -8.25
CA GLY A 432 -37.00 56.09 -8.05
C GLY A 432 -36.72 56.36 -6.58
N GLU A 433 -35.49 56.66 -6.26
CA GLU A 433 -35.00 56.93 -4.89
C GLU A 433 -35.30 58.37 -4.49
N TYR A 434 -34.95 59.33 -5.32
CA TYR A 434 -35.06 60.77 -5.05
C TYR A 434 -36.29 61.41 -5.62
N VAL A 435 -36.69 60.97 -6.85
CA VAL A 435 -37.90 61.46 -7.53
C VAL A 435 -38.87 60.30 -7.65
N LYS A 436 -39.95 60.32 -6.89
CA LYS A 436 -40.99 59.30 -6.93
C LYS A 436 -41.79 59.42 -8.20
N TYR A 437 -41.62 58.47 -9.11
CA TYR A 437 -42.31 58.37 -10.36
C TYR A 437 -43.38 57.25 -10.32
N LYS A 438 -44.62 57.62 -10.65
CA LYS A 438 -45.74 56.67 -10.69
C LYS A 438 -45.76 56.03 -12.06
N ALA A 439 -45.26 54.83 -12.20
CA ALA A 439 -45.40 54.01 -13.42
C ALA A 439 -46.70 53.20 -13.35
N THR A 440 -47.36 53.06 -14.48
CA THR A 440 -48.55 52.23 -14.62
C THR A 440 -48.25 51.03 -15.51
N ALA A 441 -49.09 50.00 -15.44
CA ALA A 441 -48.99 48.83 -16.28
C ALA A 441 -50.36 48.39 -16.82
N SER A 442 -50.31 47.79 -17.97
CA SER A 442 -51.42 47.03 -18.54
C SER A 442 -51.22 45.55 -18.24
N ILE A 443 -52.18 44.94 -17.56
CA ILE A 443 -52.04 43.57 -17.01
C ILE A 443 -53.08 42.68 -17.65
N GLY A 444 -52.62 41.56 -18.21
CA GLY A 444 -53.49 40.48 -18.70
C GLY A 444 -53.48 39.29 -17.79
N VAL A 445 -54.61 38.68 -17.62
CA VAL A 445 -54.77 37.51 -16.72
C VAL A 445 -55.38 36.35 -17.47
N ALA A 446 -54.77 35.18 -17.29
CA ALA A 446 -55.27 33.89 -17.74
C ALA A 446 -55.17 32.82 -16.66
N VAL A 447 -56.11 31.90 -16.66
CA VAL A 447 -56.21 30.83 -15.66
C VAL A 447 -56.03 29.45 -16.30
N PHE A 448 -55.05 28.72 -15.80
CA PHE A 448 -54.80 27.33 -16.16
C PHE A 448 -55.66 26.40 -15.30
N PRO A 449 -56.20 25.28 -15.82
CA PRO A 449 -56.15 24.86 -17.23
C PRO A 449 -57.27 25.41 -18.10
N GLN A 450 -58.24 26.20 -17.55
CA GLN A 450 -59.49 26.59 -18.23
C GLN A 450 -59.25 27.49 -19.47
N GLU A 451 -58.18 28.29 -19.49
CA GLU A 451 -57.90 29.28 -20.51
C GLU A 451 -56.61 28.99 -21.32
N GLY A 452 -56.01 27.83 -21.05
CA GLY A 452 -54.89 27.29 -21.77
C GLY A 452 -54.44 25.96 -21.15
N SER A 453 -54.23 24.94 -21.98
CA SER A 453 -53.82 23.58 -21.56
C SER A 453 -52.28 23.41 -21.49
N ASP A 454 -51.54 24.32 -22.10
CA ASP A 454 -50.09 24.40 -22.14
C ASP A 454 -49.60 25.84 -21.99
N PHE A 455 -48.29 26.02 -21.85
CA PHE A 455 -47.68 27.32 -21.64
C PHE A 455 -48.01 28.28 -22.80
N GLU A 456 -47.90 27.82 -24.04
CA GLU A 456 -48.09 28.64 -25.24
C GLU A 456 -49.51 29.17 -25.37
N THR A 457 -50.49 28.33 -25.07
CA THR A 457 -51.91 28.71 -25.11
C THR A 457 -52.29 29.62 -23.95
N LEU A 458 -51.78 29.36 -22.76
CA LEU A 458 -51.99 30.19 -21.57
C LEU A 458 -51.33 31.57 -21.72
N TYR A 459 -50.08 31.59 -22.25
CA TYR A 459 -49.37 32.83 -22.57
C TYR A 459 -50.15 33.70 -23.52
N LYS A 460 -50.65 33.13 -24.65
CA LYS A 460 -51.49 33.84 -25.62
C LYS A 460 -52.75 34.38 -24.99
N ALA A 461 -53.38 33.64 -24.09
CA ALA A 461 -54.56 34.09 -23.39
C ALA A 461 -54.28 35.29 -22.47
N ALA A 462 -53.20 35.23 -21.70
CA ALA A 462 -52.74 36.34 -20.86
C ALA A 462 -52.36 37.58 -21.68
N ASP A 463 -51.66 37.38 -22.81
CA ASP A 463 -51.29 38.47 -23.73
C ASP A 463 -52.51 39.16 -24.34
N GLN A 464 -53.54 38.38 -24.70
CA GLN A 464 -54.83 38.97 -25.13
C GLN A 464 -55.46 39.77 -23.99
N GLY A 465 -55.32 39.41 -22.75
CA GLY A 465 -55.71 40.23 -21.60
C GLY A 465 -54.99 41.59 -21.58
N VAL A 466 -53.65 41.59 -21.78
CA VAL A 466 -52.83 42.80 -21.86
C VAL A 466 -53.37 43.71 -22.99
N TYR A 467 -53.65 43.10 -24.15
CA TYR A 467 -54.20 43.87 -25.28
C TYR A 467 -55.58 44.52 -24.99
N LYS A 468 -56.50 43.80 -24.30
CA LYS A 468 -57.73 44.32 -23.77
C LYS A 468 -57.53 45.51 -22.82
N ALA A 469 -56.58 45.34 -21.83
CA ALA A 469 -56.25 46.41 -20.93
C ALA A 469 -55.71 47.66 -21.62
N LYS A 470 -54.78 47.49 -22.59
CA LYS A 470 -54.30 48.62 -23.43
C LYS A 470 -55.39 49.34 -24.22
N LYS A 471 -56.32 48.59 -24.83
CA LYS A 471 -57.48 49.19 -25.57
C LYS A 471 -58.46 49.93 -24.67
N ARG A 472 -58.64 49.47 -23.42
CA ARG A 472 -59.56 50.11 -22.46
C ARG A 472 -58.94 51.35 -21.76
N GLY A 473 -57.77 51.83 -22.19
CA GLY A 473 -57.14 53.06 -21.71
C GLY A 473 -55.90 52.87 -20.86
N LYS A 474 -55.32 51.66 -20.83
CA LYS A 474 -54.13 51.29 -20.02
C LYS A 474 -54.35 51.36 -18.49
N ASN A 475 -53.28 51.20 -17.69
CA ASN A 475 -53.32 51.29 -16.20
C ASN A 475 -54.47 50.46 -15.58
N GLN A 476 -54.66 49.25 -16.05
CA GLN A 476 -55.71 48.36 -15.58
C GLN A 476 -55.38 46.90 -15.83
N LEU A 477 -56.10 46.03 -15.14
CA LEU A 477 -56.06 44.58 -15.32
C LEU A 477 -57.27 44.16 -16.19
N ALA A 478 -57.05 43.21 -17.10
CA ALA A 478 -58.13 42.59 -17.85
C ALA A 478 -57.91 41.06 -17.86
N PHE A 479 -58.96 40.33 -17.55
CA PHE A 479 -59.03 38.88 -17.75
C PHE A 479 -59.17 38.52 -19.21
N TYR A 480 -58.60 37.39 -19.59
CA TYR A 480 -58.85 36.81 -20.95
C TYR A 480 -60.33 36.54 -21.15
N ARG A 481 -61.01 35.91 -20.20
CA ARG A 481 -62.45 35.79 -20.11
C ARG A 481 -62.95 36.76 -19.04
N ASP A 482 -63.93 37.63 -19.42
CA ASP A 482 -64.50 38.54 -18.44
C ASP A 482 -65.14 37.73 -17.27
N ARG A 483 -64.81 38.09 -16.06
CA ARG A 483 -65.28 37.44 -14.82
C ARG A 483 -66.12 38.49 -14.07
N GLU A 484 -67.36 38.09 -13.72
CA GLU A 484 -68.22 38.96 -12.91
C GLU A 484 -67.79 38.82 -11.43
N PRO A 485 -67.84 39.93 -10.64
CA PRO A 485 -67.65 39.84 -9.20
C PRO A 485 -68.70 38.89 -8.59
N VAL A 486 -68.30 37.93 -7.82
CA VAL A 486 -69.25 37.13 -7.03
C VAL A 486 -69.90 38.10 -6.07
N GLU A 487 -71.20 38.41 -6.29
CA GLU A 487 -72.02 39.15 -5.38
C GLU A 487 -72.03 38.40 -4.02
N GLN A 488 -71.65 39.08 -2.95
CA GLN A 488 -71.82 38.59 -1.63
C GLN A 488 -73.33 38.41 -1.39
N GLY A 489 -73.76 37.16 -1.44
CA GLY A 489 -75.12 36.80 -1.08
C GLY A 489 -75.54 37.43 0.23
N ALA A 490 -76.53 38.26 0.18
CA ALA A 490 -77.17 38.97 1.25
C ALA A 490 -77.45 38.04 2.43
N ALA A 491 -76.90 38.32 3.58
CA ALA A 491 -77.40 37.84 4.85
C ALA A 491 -78.74 38.57 5.07
N ALA A 492 -79.84 37.97 4.63
CA ALA A 492 -81.17 38.43 4.96
C ALA A 492 -81.75 37.43 5.98
N GLY A 493 -81.97 37.96 7.16
CA GLY A 493 -83.17 37.76 7.95
C GLY A 493 -83.39 36.43 8.65
N ALA A 494 -83.25 36.44 9.92
CA ALA A 494 -84.22 35.86 10.83
C ALA A 494 -84.14 36.61 12.18
N ALA A 495 -84.94 37.63 12.27
CA ALA A 495 -85.52 38.06 13.54
C ALA A 495 -86.97 37.54 13.55
N GLU A 496 -87.45 37.18 14.75
CA GLU A 496 -88.79 36.70 15.18
C GLU A 496 -88.95 35.16 15.16
N GLU A 497 -88.94 34.51 16.32
CA GLU A 497 -89.73 34.51 17.51
C GLU A 497 -89.00 33.79 18.67
#